data_fa382ab29b15681b5570da356a6d27f6
#
_entry.id   fa382ab29b15681b5570da356a6d27f6
#
_cell.length_a   1.000
_cell.length_b   1.000
_cell.length_c   1.000
_cell.angle_alpha   90.00
_cell.angle_beta   90.00
_cell.angle_gamma   90.00
#
_symmetry.space_group_name_H-M   'P 1'
#
loop_
_entity.id
_entity.type
_entity.pdbx_description
1 polymer ?
#
loop_
_entity_poly.entity_id
_entity_poly.type
_entity_poly.pdbx_seq_one_letter_code
_entity_poly.pdbx_strand_id
1 'polypeptide(L)'
;MIDLTMHEDKLKNAVELAKKRNVLIPTFKQMKDPEKYTPANIKEKLKKTGLWDVDPANLFRITWKNEPQKNGGLYGKVNTLEFPKELTGVRARIIALCGKWFPTGAHKVGASFGCLVPRLVTGQFDPTCQKAVWPSTGNYCRGGAYNAQLLGCESIAILPEGMSK
;
A
#
# COMPACT_ATOMS: atom_id res chain seq x y z
N MET A 1 -9.25 -4.08 17.47
CA MET A 1 -8.17 -5.09 17.36
C MET A 1 -8.37 -5.83 16.05
N ILE A 2 -7.31 -6.13 15.30
CA ILE A 2 -7.44 -6.94 14.08
C ILE A 2 -7.68 -8.38 14.52
N ASP A 3 -8.73 -9.01 13.99
CA ASP A 3 -8.97 -10.44 14.19
C ASP A 3 -7.95 -11.23 13.35
N LEU A 4 -7.21 -12.12 13.99
CA LEU A 4 -6.20 -12.99 13.38
C LEU A 4 -6.60 -14.46 13.37
N THR A 5 -7.88 -14.76 13.58
CA THR A 5 -8.41 -16.13 13.48
C THR A 5 -8.17 -16.66 12.06
N MET A 6 -7.54 -17.84 11.97
CA MET A 6 -7.20 -18.46 10.69
C MET A 6 -8.36 -19.29 10.15
N HIS A 7 -8.66 -19.13 8.86
CA HIS A 7 -9.63 -19.93 8.11
C HIS A 7 -8.87 -20.67 7.00
N GLU A 8 -8.30 -21.81 7.31
CA GLU A 8 -7.35 -22.51 6.45
C GLU A 8 -7.87 -22.86 5.06
N ASP A 9 -9.14 -23.28 4.95
CA ASP A 9 -9.74 -23.65 3.67
C ASP A 9 -9.82 -22.46 2.70
N LYS A 10 -10.20 -21.29 3.22
CA LYS A 10 -10.26 -20.05 2.41
C LYS A 10 -8.87 -19.47 2.15
N LEU A 11 -7.93 -19.65 3.10
CA LEU A 11 -6.55 -19.23 2.92
C LEU A 11 -5.88 -19.95 1.74
N LYS A 12 -6.18 -21.22 1.51
CA LYS A 12 -5.69 -21.97 0.33
C LYS A 12 -6.03 -21.24 -0.98
N ASN A 13 -7.26 -20.76 -1.12
CA ASN A 13 -7.70 -20.01 -2.30
C ASN A 13 -6.88 -18.72 -2.50
N ALA A 14 -6.63 -17.97 -1.42
CA ALA A 14 -5.82 -16.76 -1.47
C ALA A 14 -4.37 -17.05 -1.86
N VAL A 15 -3.78 -18.14 -1.34
CA VAL A 15 -2.42 -18.57 -1.67
C VAL A 15 -2.30 -19.01 -3.13
N GLU A 16 -3.26 -19.76 -3.64
CA GLU A 16 -3.28 -20.21 -5.04
C GLU A 16 -3.41 -19.02 -6.01
N LEU A 17 -4.28 -18.06 -5.68
CA LEU A 17 -4.42 -16.84 -6.46
C LEU A 17 -3.11 -16.03 -6.48
N ALA A 18 -2.47 -15.86 -5.32
CA ALA A 18 -1.20 -15.16 -5.21
C ALA A 18 -0.10 -15.83 -6.03
N LYS A 19 0.00 -17.16 -5.98
CA LYS A 19 0.94 -17.96 -6.81
C LYS A 19 0.67 -17.77 -8.30
N LYS A 20 -0.59 -17.91 -8.73
CA LYS A 20 -1.00 -17.75 -10.12
C LYS A 20 -0.65 -16.38 -10.69
N ARG A 21 -0.69 -15.34 -9.86
CA ARG A 21 -0.42 -13.96 -10.25
C ARG A 21 1.00 -13.47 -9.91
N ASN A 22 1.85 -14.35 -9.40
CA ASN A 22 3.21 -14.00 -8.94
C ASN A 22 3.23 -12.85 -7.94
N VAL A 23 2.26 -12.83 -7.03
CA VAL A 23 2.17 -11.83 -5.98
C VAL A 23 2.99 -12.27 -4.76
N LEU A 24 3.92 -11.43 -4.35
CA LEU A 24 4.62 -11.56 -3.09
C LEU A 24 4.17 -10.44 -2.16
N ILE A 25 3.53 -10.81 -1.04
CA ILE A 25 3.03 -9.85 -0.05
C ILE A 25 4.14 -9.52 0.94
N PRO A 26 4.54 -8.23 1.09
CA PRO A 26 5.55 -7.85 2.06
C PRO A 26 5.03 -8.02 3.49
N THR A 27 5.91 -8.45 4.38
CA THR A 27 5.66 -8.42 5.82
C THR A 27 5.76 -6.99 6.37
N PHE A 28 5.12 -6.72 7.51
CA PHE A 28 5.27 -5.43 8.18
C PHE A 28 6.74 -5.13 8.58
N LYS A 29 7.55 -6.16 8.84
CA LYS A 29 8.98 -6.02 9.07
C LYS A 29 9.69 -5.46 7.84
N GLN A 30 9.38 -5.96 6.66
CA GLN A 30 9.92 -5.46 5.39
C GLN A 30 9.46 -4.03 5.09
N MET A 31 8.20 -3.71 5.38
CA MET A 31 7.66 -2.35 5.20
C MET A 31 8.30 -1.34 6.16
N LYS A 32 8.62 -1.74 7.39
CA LYS A 32 9.27 -0.89 8.41
C LYS A 32 10.73 -0.59 8.07
N ASP A 33 11.46 -1.58 7.58
CA ASP A 33 12.86 -1.45 7.19
C ASP A 33 13.10 -2.09 5.82
N PRO A 34 12.60 -1.43 4.76
CA PRO A 34 12.58 -1.99 3.42
C PRO A 34 13.98 -2.06 2.81
N GLU A 35 14.89 -1.17 3.18
CA GLU A 35 16.26 -1.19 2.71
C GLU A 35 16.96 -2.50 3.08
N LYS A 36 16.76 -2.96 4.32
CA LYS A 36 17.38 -4.18 4.85
C LYS A 36 16.67 -5.46 4.39
N TYR A 37 15.34 -5.47 4.36
CA TYR A 37 14.58 -6.71 4.26
C TYR A 37 13.84 -6.94 2.92
N THR A 38 13.86 -5.97 1.99
CA THR A 38 13.30 -6.21 0.65
C THR A 38 14.24 -7.11 -0.15
N PRO A 39 13.73 -8.19 -0.77
CA PRO A 39 14.53 -9.08 -1.61
C PRO A 39 15.23 -8.34 -2.75
N ALA A 40 16.45 -8.77 -3.10
CA ALA A 40 17.26 -8.11 -4.12
C ALA A 40 16.58 -8.07 -5.48
N ASN A 41 15.94 -9.17 -5.90
CA ASN A 41 15.19 -9.25 -7.16
C ASN A 41 14.01 -8.25 -7.19
N ILE A 42 13.33 -8.02 -6.06
CA ILE A 42 12.27 -7.02 -5.96
C ILE A 42 12.85 -5.61 -6.07
N LYS A 43 13.99 -5.33 -5.41
CA LYS A 43 14.67 -4.02 -5.54
C LYS A 43 15.03 -3.70 -6.99
N GLU A 44 15.61 -4.66 -7.72
CA GLU A 44 15.94 -4.47 -9.14
C GLU A 44 14.69 -4.22 -10.00
N LYS A 45 13.60 -4.92 -9.71
CA LYS A 45 12.34 -4.68 -10.39
C LYS A 45 11.78 -3.29 -10.11
N LEU A 46 11.82 -2.84 -8.85
CA LEU A 46 11.33 -1.53 -8.43
C LEU A 46 12.06 -0.36 -9.11
N LYS A 47 13.34 -0.49 -9.46
CA LYS A 47 14.07 0.54 -10.21
C LYS A 47 13.42 0.87 -11.57
N LYS A 48 12.71 -0.10 -12.14
CA LYS A 48 12.06 0.01 -13.46
C LYS A 48 10.55 0.18 -13.37
N THR A 49 9.97 0.11 -12.17
CA THR A 49 8.52 0.15 -11.94
C THR A 49 8.12 1.55 -11.45
N GLY A 50 7.19 2.19 -12.13
CA GLY A 50 6.62 3.48 -11.71
C GLY A 50 5.66 3.32 -10.54
N LEU A 51 5.38 4.42 -9.82
CA LEU A 51 4.47 4.43 -8.66
C LEU A 51 3.01 4.14 -9.02
N TRP A 52 2.65 4.26 -10.29
CA TRP A 52 1.30 4.02 -10.80
C TRP A 52 1.17 2.73 -11.59
N ASP A 53 2.28 2.03 -11.83
CA ASP A 53 2.26 0.78 -12.56
C ASP A 53 1.54 -0.29 -11.75
N VAL A 54 0.69 -1.05 -12.41
CA VAL A 54 -0.02 -2.18 -11.82
C VAL A 54 0.93 -3.37 -11.75
N ASP A 55 1.90 -3.28 -10.86
CA ASP A 55 2.90 -4.31 -10.63
C ASP A 55 2.93 -4.69 -9.14
N PRO A 56 2.80 -5.99 -8.79
CA PRO A 56 2.83 -6.46 -7.40
C PRO A 56 4.08 -6.03 -6.62
N ALA A 57 5.21 -5.75 -7.28
CA ALA A 57 6.39 -5.21 -6.61
C ALA A 57 6.10 -3.89 -5.88
N ASN A 58 5.13 -3.10 -6.35
CA ASN A 58 4.72 -1.86 -5.69
C ASN A 58 4.12 -2.06 -4.29
N LEU A 59 3.73 -3.28 -3.90
CA LEU A 59 3.37 -3.58 -2.51
C LEU A 59 4.55 -3.31 -1.56
N PHE A 60 5.79 -3.51 -2.01
CA PHE A 60 7.00 -3.21 -1.24
C PHE A 60 7.31 -1.71 -1.12
N ARG A 61 6.60 -0.84 -1.87
CA ARG A 61 6.65 0.62 -1.74
C ARG A 61 5.60 1.19 -0.79
N ILE A 62 4.87 0.37 -0.06
CA ILE A 62 3.95 0.83 0.99
C ILE A 62 4.78 1.13 2.25
N THR A 63 5.54 2.21 2.20
CA THR A 63 6.43 2.66 3.27
C THR A 63 6.67 4.18 3.18
N TRP A 64 6.96 4.82 4.32
CA TRP A 64 7.34 6.23 4.39
C TRP A 64 8.77 6.51 3.91
N LYS A 65 9.55 5.45 3.64
CA LYS A 65 10.96 5.53 3.24
C LYS A 65 11.20 5.52 1.73
N ASN A 66 10.16 5.63 0.91
CA ASN A 66 10.34 5.66 -0.54
C ASN A 66 11.09 6.92 -0.98
N GLU A 67 12.00 6.74 -1.92
CA GLU A 67 12.66 7.84 -2.60
C GLU A 67 11.92 8.26 -3.88
N PRO A 68 12.08 9.54 -4.29
CA PRO A 68 11.75 9.97 -5.64
C PRO A 68 12.50 9.13 -6.68
N GLN A 69 11.88 8.91 -7.84
CA GLN A 69 12.52 8.16 -8.93
C GLN A 69 13.85 8.78 -9.37
N LYS A 70 13.98 10.13 -9.33
CA LYS A 70 15.23 10.85 -9.62
C LYS A 70 16.39 10.49 -8.67
N ASN A 71 16.09 9.96 -7.48
CA ASN A 71 17.08 9.52 -6.49
C ASN A 71 17.29 7.99 -6.53
N GLY A 72 16.80 7.31 -7.56
CA GLY A 72 16.90 5.86 -7.71
C GLY A 72 15.59 5.10 -7.52
N GLY A 73 14.56 5.72 -6.92
CA GLY A 73 13.22 5.15 -6.79
C GLY A 73 13.12 3.96 -5.84
N LEU A 74 14.07 3.81 -4.93
CA LEU A 74 14.08 2.74 -3.92
C LEU A 74 13.71 3.29 -2.55
N TYR A 75 14.64 3.24 -1.61
CA TYR A 75 14.41 3.56 -0.20
C TYR A 75 15.48 4.49 0.34
N GLY A 76 15.04 5.41 1.20
CA GLY A 76 15.90 6.36 1.87
C GLY A 76 15.36 6.71 3.26
N LYS A 77 15.54 7.96 3.66
CA LYS A 77 14.98 8.48 4.91
C LYS A 77 13.48 8.71 4.77
N VAL A 78 12.79 8.77 5.90
CA VAL A 78 11.38 9.21 5.95
C VAL A 78 11.28 10.62 5.40
N ASN A 79 10.42 10.82 4.40
CA ASN A 79 10.23 12.13 3.77
C ASN A 79 9.42 13.03 4.70
N THR A 80 10.05 14.07 5.21
CA THR A 80 9.45 15.04 6.10
C THR A 80 9.70 16.46 5.61
N LEU A 81 8.78 17.35 5.96
CA LEU A 81 8.94 18.80 5.85
C LEU A 81 8.69 19.41 7.22
N GLU A 82 9.68 20.09 7.79
CA GLU A 82 9.51 20.86 9.00
C GLU A 82 9.16 22.31 8.63
N PHE A 83 8.08 22.80 9.20
CA PHE A 83 7.67 24.20 9.01
C PHE A 83 8.48 25.11 9.95
N PRO A 84 9.07 26.19 9.43
CA PRO A 84 9.80 27.15 10.26
C PRO A 84 8.87 27.84 11.26
N LYS A 85 9.40 28.19 12.42
CA LYS A 85 8.64 28.83 13.51
C LYS A 85 8.08 30.20 13.10
N GLU A 86 8.80 30.89 12.25
CA GLU A 86 8.41 32.19 11.69
C GLU A 86 7.11 32.11 10.87
N LEU A 87 6.90 30.97 10.20
CA LEU A 87 5.68 30.71 9.43
C LEU A 87 4.53 30.26 10.32
N THR A 88 4.83 29.41 11.30
CA THR A 88 3.78 28.77 12.12
C THR A 88 3.35 29.63 13.33
N GLY A 89 4.18 30.53 13.79
CA GLY A 89 3.92 31.38 14.96
C GLY A 89 3.88 30.62 16.30
N VAL A 90 4.23 29.32 16.32
CA VAL A 90 4.17 28.49 17.53
C VAL A 90 5.55 27.99 17.93
N ARG A 91 5.73 27.72 19.25
CA ARG A 91 7.00 27.21 19.78
C ARG A 91 7.24 25.73 19.46
N ALA A 92 6.17 24.96 19.25
CA ALA A 92 6.25 23.56 18.91
C ALA A 92 6.84 23.36 17.49
N ARG A 93 7.59 22.27 17.30
CA ARG A 93 7.99 21.84 15.95
C ARG A 93 6.79 21.23 15.24
N ILE A 94 6.48 21.73 14.06
CA ILE A 94 5.44 21.18 13.18
C ILE A 94 6.13 20.47 12.03
N ILE A 95 5.97 19.14 11.96
CA ILE A 95 6.59 18.28 10.97
C ILE A 95 5.50 17.58 10.17
N ALA A 96 5.46 17.83 8.86
CA ALA A 96 4.59 17.11 7.94
C ALA A 96 5.30 15.86 7.40
N LEU A 97 4.61 14.74 7.38
CA LEU A 97 5.04 13.52 6.68
C LEU A 97 4.59 13.59 5.22
N CYS A 98 5.53 13.47 4.28
CA CYS A 98 5.26 13.58 2.85
C CYS A 98 4.92 12.21 2.26
N GLY A 99 3.64 11.93 2.04
CA GLY A 99 3.13 10.68 1.44
C GLY A 99 3.18 10.62 -0.09
N LYS A 100 3.76 11.61 -0.75
CA LYS A 100 3.80 11.74 -2.23
C LYS A 100 4.44 10.54 -2.93
N TRP A 101 5.39 9.88 -2.28
CA TRP A 101 6.19 8.81 -2.88
C TRP A 101 5.64 7.40 -2.61
N PHE A 102 4.46 7.30 -2.01
CA PHE A 102 3.70 6.05 -2.00
C PHE A 102 3.13 5.74 -3.39
N PRO A 103 2.91 4.45 -3.72
CA PRO A 103 2.07 4.10 -4.87
C PRO A 103 0.76 4.87 -4.83
N THR A 104 0.21 5.23 -5.98
CA THR A 104 -0.96 6.13 -6.11
C THR A 104 -0.76 7.57 -5.61
N GLY A 105 0.47 7.96 -5.27
CA GLY A 105 0.80 9.31 -4.80
C GLY A 105 0.27 9.68 -3.42
N ALA A 106 -0.21 8.70 -2.62
CA ALA A 106 -0.80 8.97 -1.30
C ALA A 106 -0.61 7.81 -0.33
N HIS A 107 -0.35 8.14 0.96
CA HIS A 107 -0.16 7.15 2.03
C HIS A 107 -1.40 6.29 2.31
N LYS A 108 -2.59 6.67 1.84
CA LYS A 108 -3.84 5.91 2.02
C LYS A 108 -3.81 4.52 1.38
N VAL A 109 -2.91 4.26 0.43
CA VAL A 109 -2.63 2.90 -0.05
C VAL A 109 -2.15 1.98 1.08
N GLY A 110 -1.39 2.49 2.05
CA GLY A 110 -0.99 1.74 3.24
C GLY A 110 -2.15 1.46 4.18
N ALA A 111 -3.07 2.43 4.36
CA ALA A 111 -4.26 2.22 5.17
C ALA A 111 -5.18 1.13 4.58
N SER A 112 -5.43 1.16 3.28
CA SER A 112 -6.24 0.14 2.60
C SER A 112 -5.55 -1.23 2.54
N PHE A 113 -4.22 -1.27 2.42
CA PHE A 113 -3.43 -2.50 2.57
C PHE A 113 -3.65 -3.12 3.96
N GLY A 114 -3.54 -2.31 5.01
CA GLY A 114 -3.76 -2.76 6.40
C GLY A 114 -5.19 -3.26 6.68
N CYS A 115 -6.18 -2.86 5.86
CA CYS A 115 -7.54 -3.38 5.97
C CYS A 115 -7.75 -4.69 5.19
N LEU A 116 -7.16 -4.83 4.01
CA LEU A 116 -7.39 -5.97 3.10
C LEU A 116 -6.47 -7.15 3.42
N VAL A 117 -5.16 -6.89 3.54
CA VAL A 117 -4.16 -7.96 3.61
C VAL A 117 -4.29 -8.84 4.85
N PRO A 118 -4.51 -8.32 6.08
CA PRO A 118 -4.73 -9.19 7.23
C PRO A 118 -5.88 -10.18 7.02
N ARG A 119 -6.97 -9.75 6.41
CA ARG A 119 -8.11 -10.62 6.10
C ARG A 119 -7.79 -11.66 5.03
N LEU A 120 -7.01 -11.25 4.02
CA LEU A 120 -6.58 -12.14 2.94
C LEU A 120 -5.65 -13.25 3.46
N VAL A 121 -4.64 -12.89 4.28
CA VAL A 121 -3.64 -13.85 4.79
C VAL A 121 -4.13 -14.69 5.97
N THR A 122 -5.32 -14.40 6.51
CA THR A 122 -5.99 -15.25 7.52
C THR A 122 -7.13 -16.08 6.95
N GLY A 123 -7.48 -15.89 5.67
CA GLY A 123 -8.62 -16.53 5.03
C GLY A 123 -9.99 -15.94 5.43
N GLN A 124 -10.02 -14.79 6.13
CA GLN A 124 -11.26 -14.06 6.43
C GLN A 124 -11.84 -13.34 5.21
N PHE A 125 -11.05 -13.19 4.16
CA PHE A 125 -11.47 -12.72 2.86
C PHE A 125 -11.06 -13.76 1.80
N ASP A 126 -12.06 -14.32 1.14
CA ASP A 126 -11.87 -15.26 0.03
C ASP A 126 -11.93 -14.53 -1.31
N PRO A 127 -10.79 -14.32 -2.01
CA PRO A 127 -10.75 -13.56 -3.25
C PRO A 127 -11.41 -14.29 -4.43
N THR A 128 -11.82 -15.54 -4.27
CA THR A 128 -12.50 -16.31 -5.34
C THR A 128 -13.99 -16.07 -5.40
N CYS A 129 -14.60 -15.59 -4.31
CA CYS A 129 -16.05 -15.37 -4.23
C CYS A 129 -16.44 -14.03 -3.59
N GLN A 130 -15.53 -13.31 -2.99
CA GLN A 130 -15.78 -12.01 -2.34
C GLN A 130 -15.11 -10.86 -3.09
N LYS A 131 -15.71 -9.67 -3.00
CA LYS A 131 -15.19 -8.43 -3.58
C LYS A 131 -14.85 -7.45 -2.47
N ALA A 132 -13.71 -6.78 -2.60
CA ALA A 132 -13.32 -5.71 -1.69
C ALA A 132 -14.11 -4.43 -2.03
N VAL A 133 -14.85 -3.89 -1.07
CA VAL A 133 -15.69 -2.70 -1.28
C VAL A 133 -15.03 -1.49 -0.62
N TRP A 134 -14.88 -0.41 -1.39
CA TRP A 134 -14.18 0.82 -0.97
C TRP A 134 -15.11 2.04 -1.05
N PRO A 135 -15.89 2.34 0.00
CA PRO A 135 -16.76 3.51 0.04
C PRO A 135 -15.96 4.75 0.47
N SER A 136 -15.42 5.49 -0.48
CA SER A 136 -14.67 6.72 -0.19
C SER A 136 -14.48 7.56 -1.45
N THR A 137 -14.55 8.87 -1.31
CA THR A 137 -14.39 9.83 -2.42
C THR A 137 -12.95 10.10 -2.83
N GLY A 138 -11.96 9.59 -2.10
CA GLY A 138 -10.58 10.06 -2.27
C GLY A 138 -9.53 8.95 -2.27
N ASN A 139 -8.37 9.32 -1.74
CA ASN A 139 -7.17 8.49 -1.77
C ASN A 139 -7.32 7.11 -1.10
N TYR A 140 -8.27 6.93 -0.17
CA TYR A 140 -8.51 5.64 0.45
C TYR A 140 -9.15 4.66 -0.55
N CYS A 141 -10.18 5.08 -1.27
CA CYS A 141 -10.80 4.28 -2.33
C CYS A 141 -9.79 3.96 -3.45
N ARG A 142 -9.05 4.99 -3.90
CA ARG A 142 -8.00 4.82 -4.91
C ARG A 142 -6.94 3.81 -4.47
N GLY A 143 -6.44 3.93 -3.24
CA GLY A 143 -5.48 3.00 -2.67
C GLY A 143 -6.04 1.60 -2.50
N GLY A 144 -7.32 1.47 -2.13
CA GLY A 144 -8.01 0.20 -1.98
C GLY A 144 -8.19 -0.54 -3.31
N ALA A 145 -8.68 0.14 -4.33
CA ALA A 145 -8.81 -0.42 -5.68
C ALA A 145 -7.45 -0.85 -6.25
N TYR A 146 -6.43 -0.01 -6.06
CA TYR A 146 -5.06 -0.32 -6.48
C TYR A 146 -4.50 -1.56 -5.77
N ASN A 147 -4.61 -1.65 -4.43
CA ASN A 147 -4.18 -2.83 -3.68
C ASN A 147 -4.93 -4.09 -4.11
N ALA A 148 -6.24 -4.00 -4.27
CA ALA A 148 -7.04 -5.13 -4.73
C ALA A 148 -6.53 -5.63 -6.10
N GLN A 149 -6.25 -4.72 -7.04
CA GLN A 149 -5.71 -5.06 -8.34
C GLN A 149 -4.32 -5.71 -8.27
N LEU A 150 -3.40 -5.17 -7.45
CA LEU A 150 -2.07 -5.77 -7.23
C LEU A 150 -2.15 -7.17 -6.61
N LEU A 151 -3.10 -7.38 -5.70
CA LEU A 151 -3.33 -8.66 -5.02
C LEU A 151 -4.16 -9.65 -5.85
N GLY A 152 -4.69 -9.21 -7.00
CA GLY A 152 -5.54 -10.02 -7.86
C GLY A 152 -6.96 -10.22 -7.36
N CYS A 153 -7.41 -9.38 -6.42
CA CYS A 153 -8.77 -9.41 -5.87
C CYS A 153 -9.71 -8.53 -6.69
N GLU A 154 -10.95 -8.96 -6.87
CA GLU A 154 -11.99 -8.08 -7.41
C GLU A 154 -12.36 -6.99 -6.40
N SER A 155 -12.68 -5.79 -6.88
CA SER A 155 -13.07 -4.69 -6.01
C SER A 155 -14.16 -3.80 -6.62
N ILE A 156 -14.92 -3.14 -5.73
CA ILE A 156 -15.96 -2.18 -6.07
C ILE A 156 -15.66 -0.86 -5.38
N ALA A 157 -15.59 0.22 -6.15
CA ALA A 157 -15.54 1.58 -5.63
C ALA A 157 -16.97 2.14 -5.53
N ILE A 158 -17.35 2.63 -4.35
CA ILE A 158 -18.62 3.32 -4.15
C ILE A 158 -18.33 4.80 -3.99
N LEU A 159 -18.76 5.60 -4.95
CA LEU A 159 -18.53 7.03 -5.01
C LEU A 159 -19.87 7.78 -4.99
N PRO A 160 -19.97 8.96 -4.33
CA PRO A 160 -21.14 9.81 -4.41
C PRO A 160 -21.33 10.34 -5.83
N GLU A 161 -22.56 10.46 -6.28
CA GLU A 161 -22.91 10.95 -7.62
C GLU A 161 -22.43 12.40 -7.87
N GLY A 162 -22.48 13.26 -6.86
CA GLY A 162 -22.07 14.67 -6.93
C GLY A 162 -20.58 14.93 -6.78
N MET A 163 -19.70 13.93 -6.92
CA MET A 163 -18.26 14.12 -6.82
C MET A 163 -17.72 14.90 -8.02
N SER A 164 -16.92 15.95 -7.75
CA SER A 164 -16.18 16.64 -8.83
C SER A 164 -15.20 15.69 -9.52
N LYS A 165 -15.14 15.81 -10.85
CA LYS A 165 -14.23 15.02 -11.68
C LYS A 165 -12.77 15.45 -11.49
#